data_98f3fc8d9c0cfaddf8e976bfffcfbf48
#
_entry.id   98f3fc8d9c0cfaddf8e976bfffcfbf48
#
_cell.length_a   1.000
_cell.length_b   1.000
_cell.length_c   1.000
_cell.angle_alpha   90.00
_cell.angle_beta   90.00
_cell.angle_gamma   90.00
#
_symmetry.space_group_name_H-M   'P 1'
#
loop_
_entity.id
_entity.type
_entity.pdbx_description
1 polymer ?
#
loop_
_entity_poly.entity_id
_entity_poly.type
_entity_poly.pdbx_seq_one_letter_code
_entity_poly.pdbx_strand_id
1 'polypeptide(L)'
;MDVTRDGDGFLVNIDDWSEDVMYQMAESDGMEITEEIKTYIDKAREMYAETGTVPAVRNFAKEFNMDRKASKLYEVFQSGPMKKIAKYGGLPKPTGCV
;
A
#
# COMPACT_ATOMS: atom_id res chain seq x y z
N MET A 1 -5.13 -3.42 19.51
CA MET A 1 -4.83 -4.68 18.84
C MET A 1 -3.39 -4.64 18.36
N ASP A 2 -2.57 -5.52 18.89
CA ASP A 2 -1.15 -5.50 18.55
C ASP A 2 -0.87 -6.49 17.43
N VAL A 3 -0.23 -6.00 16.37
CA VAL A 3 0.21 -6.84 15.28
C VAL A 3 1.72 -6.77 15.18
N THR A 4 2.34 -7.84 14.70
CA THR A 4 3.79 -7.89 14.55
C THR A 4 4.19 -7.32 13.20
N ARG A 5 5.11 -6.36 13.23
CA ARG A 5 5.65 -5.73 12.02
C ARG A 5 7.16 -6.01 11.94
N ASP A 6 7.67 -6.11 10.71
CA ASP A 6 9.11 -6.29 10.53
C ASP A 6 9.85 -4.96 10.64
N GLY A 7 11.17 -4.99 10.43
CA GLY A 7 12.01 -3.81 10.56
C GLY A 7 11.67 -2.68 9.60
N ASP A 8 10.97 -2.97 8.52
CA ASP A 8 10.52 -1.98 7.55
C ASP A 8 9.07 -1.55 7.77
N GLY A 9 8.42 -2.09 8.79
CA GLY A 9 7.07 -1.72 9.14
C GLY A 9 5.98 -2.52 8.45
N PHE A 10 6.34 -3.56 7.71
CA PHE A 10 5.36 -4.44 7.05
C PHE A 10 4.86 -5.49 8.04
N LEU A 11 3.62 -5.95 7.85
CA LEU A 11 3.09 -7.03 8.66
C LEU A 11 3.88 -8.32 8.42
N VAL A 12 4.29 -8.97 9.51
CA VAL A 12 4.94 -10.27 9.44
C VAL A 12 3.96 -11.32 8.91
N ASN A 13 2.71 -11.25 9.36
CA ASN A 13 1.66 -12.15 8.90
C ASN A 13 0.58 -11.30 8.22
N ILE A 14 0.44 -11.46 6.90
CA ILE A 14 -0.53 -10.67 6.13
C ILE A 14 -1.98 -10.99 6.52
N ASP A 15 -2.24 -12.13 7.13
CA ASP A 15 -3.57 -12.49 7.60
C ASP A 15 -4.00 -11.67 8.83
N ASP A 16 -3.07 -11.00 9.48
CA ASP A 16 -3.38 -10.12 10.61
C ASP A 16 -3.96 -8.79 10.15
N TRP A 17 -3.98 -8.52 8.85
CA TRP A 17 -4.47 -7.24 8.34
C TRP A 17 -5.97 -7.09 8.52
N SER A 18 -6.37 -5.90 8.91
CA SER A 18 -7.76 -5.45 8.87
C SER A 18 -7.74 -3.95 8.64
N GLU A 19 -8.90 -3.38 8.37
CA GLU A 19 -9.01 -1.94 8.20
C GLU A 19 -8.54 -1.20 9.44
N ASP A 20 -8.90 -1.70 10.63
CA ASP A 20 -8.45 -1.12 11.89
C ASP A 20 -6.94 -1.17 12.02
N VAL A 21 -6.31 -2.28 11.63
CA VAL A 21 -4.86 -2.43 11.64
C VAL A 21 -4.22 -1.41 10.70
N MET A 22 -4.82 -1.20 9.53
CA MET A 22 -4.34 -0.20 8.59
C MET A 22 -4.28 1.18 9.25
N TYR A 23 -5.36 1.59 9.90
CA TYR A 23 -5.41 2.89 10.56
C TYR A 23 -4.43 2.97 11.73
N GLN A 24 -4.28 1.90 12.50
CA GLN A 24 -3.34 1.87 13.61
C GLN A 24 -1.89 2.02 13.14
N MET A 25 -1.52 1.29 12.08
CA MET A 25 -0.16 1.37 11.54
C MET A 25 0.13 2.76 11.00
N ALA A 26 -0.83 3.33 10.27
CA ALA A 26 -0.65 4.66 9.69
C ALA A 26 -0.53 5.72 10.79
N GLU A 27 -1.36 5.64 11.81
CA GLU A 27 -1.29 6.57 12.94
C GLU A 27 0.05 6.48 13.65
N SER A 28 0.53 5.27 13.88
CA SER A 28 1.81 5.03 14.52
C SER A 28 2.97 5.65 13.72
N ASP A 29 2.84 5.66 12.40
CA ASP A 29 3.87 6.19 11.50
C ASP A 29 3.66 7.67 11.19
N GLY A 30 2.64 8.30 11.76
CA GLY A 30 2.35 9.70 11.51
C GLY A 30 1.72 9.98 10.15
N MET A 31 1.10 8.98 9.54
CA MET A 31 0.46 9.12 8.24
C MET A 31 -1.05 9.10 8.37
N GLU A 32 -1.72 10.02 7.68
CA GLU A 32 -3.17 10.06 7.65
C GLU A 32 -3.68 9.26 6.45
N ILE A 33 -4.64 8.36 6.71
CA ILE A 33 -5.29 7.61 5.64
C ILE A 33 -6.54 8.37 5.21
N THR A 34 -6.44 8.99 4.04
CA THR A 34 -7.59 9.67 3.43
C THR A 34 -8.41 8.67 2.63
N GLU A 35 -9.60 9.09 2.18
CA GLU A 35 -10.41 8.23 1.32
C GLU A 35 -9.69 7.88 0.03
N GLU A 36 -8.92 8.82 -0.52
CA GLU A 36 -8.12 8.57 -1.71
C GLU A 36 -7.08 7.48 -1.46
N ILE A 37 -6.35 7.58 -0.36
CA ILE A 37 -5.33 6.59 0.00
C ILE A 37 -5.99 5.23 0.24
N LYS A 38 -7.12 5.21 0.93
CA LYS A 38 -7.86 3.97 1.17
C LYS A 38 -8.27 3.31 -0.14
N THR A 39 -8.71 4.10 -1.12
CA THR A 39 -9.07 3.60 -2.44
C THR A 39 -7.89 2.92 -3.12
N TYR A 40 -6.70 3.53 -3.03
CA TYR A 40 -5.48 2.94 -3.58
C TYR A 40 -5.13 1.63 -2.87
N ILE A 41 -5.24 1.61 -1.55
CA ILE A 41 -4.93 0.41 -0.78
C ILE A 41 -5.91 -0.71 -1.12
N ASP A 42 -7.20 -0.41 -1.20
CA ASP A 42 -8.21 -1.41 -1.54
C ASP A 42 -7.97 -2.00 -2.93
N LYS A 43 -7.59 -1.14 -3.89
CA LYS A 43 -7.31 -1.60 -5.25
C LYS A 43 -6.07 -2.49 -5.29
N ALA A 44 -5.04 -2.12 -4.56
CA ALA A 44 -3.82 -2.92 -4.50
C ALA A 44 -4.09 -4.30 -3.90
N ARG A 45 -4.92 -4.36 -2.87
CA ARG A 45 -5.30 -5.64 -2.28
C ARG A 45 -6.09 -6.50 -3.25
N GLU A 46 -7.00 -5.89 -4.01
CA GLU A 46 -7.76 -6.58 -5.04
C GLU A 46 -6.83 -7.16 -6.11
N MET A 47 -5.89 -6.37 -6.59
CA MET A 47 -4.93 -6.83 -7.60
C MET A 47 -4.04 -7.94 -7.07
N TYR A 48 -3.60 -7.83 -5.82
CA TYR A 48 -2.82 -8.88 -5.18
C TYR A 48 -3.61 -10.19 -5.10
N ALA A 49 -4.88 -10.10 -4.74
CA ALA A 49 -5.73 -11.29 -4.66
C ALA A 49 -5.89 -11.98 -6.02
N GLU A 50 -5.88 -11.20 -7.10
CA GLU A 50 -6.01 -11.76 -8.44
C GLU A 50 -4.72 -12.36 -8.97
N THR A 51 -3.58 -11.73 -8.68
CA THR A 51 -2.31 -12.08 -9.30
C THR A 51 -1.32 -12.77 -8.38
N GLY A 52 -1.51 -12.65 -7.08
CA GLY A 52 -0.57 -13.15 -6.08
C GLY A 52 0.68 -12.30 -5.91
N THR A 53 0.73 -11.13 -6.55
CA THR A 53 1.88 -10.22 -6.46
C THR A 53 1.43 -8.79 -6.25
N VAL A 54 2.32 -7.99 -5.62
CA VAL A 54 2.08 -6.56 -5.49
C VAL A 54 2.30 -5.92 -6.87
N PRO A 55 1.36 -5.13 -7.37
CA PRO A 55 1.54 -4.54 -8.70
C PRO A 55 2.68 -3.54 -8.74
N ALA A 56 3.34 -3.45 -9.88
CA ALA A 56 4.30 -2.38 -10.13
C ALA A 56 3.57 -1.04 -10.21
N VAL A 57 4.26 0.04 -9.86
CA VAL A 57 3.64 1.37 -9.82
C VAL A 57 3.02 1.74 -11.18
N ARG A 58 3.67 1.38 -12.27
CA ARG A 58 3.17 1.67 -13.61
C ARG A 58 1.84 0.98 -13.88
N ASN A 59 1.74 -0.30 -13.53
CA ASN A 59 0.52 -1.08 -13.73
C ASN A 59 -0.60 -0.59 -12.82
N PHE A 60 -0.26 -0.23 -11.61
CA PHE A 60 -1.22 0.31 -10.66
C PHE A 60 -1.78 1.65 -11.16
N ALA A 61 -0.91 2.52 -11.66
CA ALA A 61 -1.32 3.82 -12.19
C ALA A 61 -2.30 3.67 -13.37
N LYS A 62 -2.10 2.66 -14.20
CA LYS A 62 -3.00 2.40 -15.33
C LYS A 62 -4.43 2.10 -14.88
N GLU A 63 -4.59 1.45 -13.74
CA GLU A 63 -5.93 1.12 -13.22
C GLU A 63 -6.72 2.37 -12.87
N PHE A 64 -6.05 3.49 -12.63
CA PHE A 64 -6.68 4.76 -12.31
C PHE A 64 -6.56 5.78 -13.44
N ASN A 65 -6.15 5.34 -14.62
CA ASN A 65 -5.96 6.23 -15.79
C ASN A 65 -4.97 7.37 -15.52
N MET A 66 -3.95 7.08 -14.75
CA MET A 66 -2.90 8.05 -14.45
C MET A 66 -1.86 8.09 -15.56
N ASP A 67 -1.02 9.14 -15.55
CA ASP A 67 0.06 9.26 -16.49
C ASP A 67 1.12 8.17 -16.27
N ARG A 68 2.06 8.05 -17.22
CA ARG A 68 3.13 7.04 -17.14
C ARG A 68 4.00 7.19 -15.91
N LYS A 69 4.18 8.43 -15.44
CA LYS A 69 5.05 8.73 -14.32
C LYS A 69 4.35 8.52 -12.99
N ALA A 70 3.05 8.23 -13.02
CA ALA A 70 2.24 8.08 -11.82
C ALA A 70 2.38 9.29 -10.90
N SER A 71 2.39 10.48 -11.49
CA SER A 71 2.64 11.74 -10.77
C SER A 71 1.73 11.90 -9.58
N LYS A 72 0.46 11.50 -9.71
CA LYS A 72 -0.51 11.63 -8.63
C LYS A 72 -0.11 10.79 -7.42
N LEU A 73 0.38 9.57 -7.65
CA LEU A 73 0.82 8.70 -6.56
C LEU A 73 2.02 9.30 -5.84
N TYR A 74 2.99 9.83 -6.58
CA TYR A 74 4.14 10.48 -5.97
C TYR A 74 3.76 11.76 -5.25
N GLU A 75 2.75 12.47 -5.73
CA GLU A 75 2.24 13.65 -5.04
C GLU A 75 1.61 13.28 -3.69
N VAL A 76 0.81 12.22 -3.67
CA VAL A 76 0.11 11.78 -2.46
C VAL A 76 1.06 11.16 -1.46
N PHE A 77 1.96 10.29 -1.91
CA PHE A 77 2.84 9.51 -1.03
C PHE A 77 4.26 10.08 -0.93
N GLN A 78 4.60 11.06 -1.74
CA GLN A 78 5.89 11.72 -1.83
C GLN A 78 6.98 10.82 -2.41
N SER A 79 7.20 9.63 -1.87
CA SER A 79 8.16 8.68 -2.41
C SER A 79 7.72 7.27 -2.08
N GLY A 80 8.14 6.31 -2.90
CA GLY A 80 7.83 4.90 -2.68
C GLY A 80 6.35 4.60 -2.57
N PRO A 81 5.50 5.04 -3.53
CA PRO A 81 4.05 4.88 -3.38
C PRO A 81 3.62 3.43 -3.21
N MET A 82 4.16 2.50 -3.99
CA MET A 82 3.75 1.10 -3.87
C MET A 82 4.26 0.48 -2.57
N LYS A 83 5.41 0.92 -2.08
CA LYS A 83 5.92 0.47 -0.79
C LYS A 83 4.97 0.86 0.33
N LYS A 84 4.50 2.09 0.33
CA LYS A 84 3.57 2.58 1.35
C LYS A 84 2.21 1.92 1.24
N ILE A 85 1.69 1.79 0.03
CA ILE A 85 0.43 1.12 -0.23
C ILE A 85 0.49 -0.33 0.27
N ALA A 86 1.55 -1.05 -0.05
CA ALA A 86 1.72 -2.43 0.39
C ALA A 86 1.84 -2.52 1.91
N LYS A 87 2.60 -1.61 2.51
CA LYS A 87 2.79 -1.61 3.96
C LYS A 87 1.45 -1.50 4.70
N TYR A 88 0.65 -0.48 4.37
CA TYR A 88 -0.60 -0.26 5.07
C TYR A 88 -1.72 -1.17 4.58
N GLY A 89 -1.55 -1.76 3.41
CA GLY A 89 -2.47 -2.74 2.88
C GLY A 89 -2.23 -4.17 3.35
N GLY A 90 -1.23 -4.38 4.21
CA GLY A 90 -0.91 -5.70 4.73
C GLY A 90 -0.35 -6.64 3.67
N LEU A 91 0.21 -6.11 2.60
CA LEU A 91 0.79 -6.89 1.51
C LEU A 91 2.28 -7.11 1.73
N PRO A 92 2.89 -8.11 1.07
CA PRO A 92 4.33 -8.29 1.18
C PRO A 92 5.08 -7.13 0.52
N LYS A 93 6.37 -7.01 0.84
CA LYS A 93 7.21 -5.98 0.25
C LYS A 93 7.20 -6.10 -1.27
N PRO A 94 6.98 -4.99 -1.98
CA PRO A 94 7.11 -5.04 -3.44
C PRO A 94 8.57 -5.24 -3.84
N THR A 95 8.77 -5.93 -4.97
CA THR A 95 10.09 -6.11 -5.55
C THR A 95 10.20 -5.22 -6.77
N GLY A 96 11.41 -4.70 -7.04
CA GLY A 96 11.64 -3.83 -8.18
C GLY A 96 11.32 -2.37 -7.88
N CYS A 97 10.87 -1.63 -8.90
CA CYS A 97 10.59 -0.20 -8.76
C CYS A 97 9.37 0.06 -7.88
N VAL A 98 9.55 0.82 -6.87
CA VAL A 98 8.53 1.21 -5.91
C VAL A 98 8.47 2.73 -5.79
#